data_02931b3664e4d1092a70c59ef98b3a9a
#
_entry.id   02931b3664e4d1092a70c59ef98b3a9a
#
_cell.length_a   1.000
_cell.length_b   1.000
_cell.length_c   1.000
_cell.angle_alpha   90.00
_cell.angle_beta   90.00
_cell.angle_gamma   90.00
#
_symmetry.space_group_name_H-M   'P 1'
#
loop_
_entity.id
_entity.type
_entity.pdbx_description
1 polymer ?
#
loop_
_entity_poly.entity_id
_entity_poly.type
_entity_poly.pdbx_seq_one_letter_code
_entity_poly.pdbx_strand_id
1 'polypeptide(L)'
;MGADAMHAAATPAAPSAAPAASPWPVFWVASIAVFLVSLDSTMLYAAFGALREGFPEASAADMSWVLNAYTVVFAAMLIPSGGLADTHGRKRMFMGGVVLFLAASAACGLAGTESWLIAARVLQAVGAALLTPASLSIVLAAFPASQRAVAVSLWGAVGGLAAAVGPSLGAFVVDVAGWPWAFYLNLPLGALSLWFGAGLLKESVKPDARRRVDGVGMALLIVGVGALALAIVQSESPAWRRGELIVAAAVGAASLAAFVLWARATPHPLVDLALFRHRTYRYVNLATLSFGIAFAMMFFAFFFYMTGVWHYSLPQAGLAVTPGPLLVMPTAILTGRLAARMGHRPFLVGGSLVYAASGLWFMLVPGAEPAYLSQWLPGLLLSGIGVGMVLPSLSGAAVNRLPAQHYAVGSAVNQATRQIGGVLGVAVTVLLLGQGAASHDAFSPIYAGHVGLALLTAVLCLAVDTRPRTA
;
A
#
# COMPACT_ATOMS: atom_id res chain seq x y z
N MET A 1 -59.99 -57.09 -13.12
CA MET A 1 -58.59 -57.48 -13.42
C MET A 1 -58.06 -56.47 -14.46
N GLY A 2 -57.41 -55.48 -14.04
CA GLY A 2 -56.84 -54.48 -14.85
C GLY A 2 -55.59 -53.98 -14.12
N ALA A 3 -54.43 -54.28 -14.69
CA ALA A 3 -53.15 -53.90 -14.16
C ALA A 3 -52.81 -52.48 -14.69
N ASP A 4 -52.84 -51.47 -13.81
CA ASP A 4 -52.29 -50.16 -14.05
C ASP A 4 -50.77 -50.18 -13.91
N ALA A 5 -50.07 -50.15 -15.06
CA ALA A 5 -48.62 -49.92 -15.13
C ALA A 5 -48.32 -48.45 -14.94
N MET A 6 -47.88 -48.04 -13.75
CA MET A 6 -47.37 -46.72 -13.44
C MET A 6 -46.05 -46.49 -14.19
N HIS A 7 -46.07 -45.69 -15.25
CA HIS A 7 -44.85 -45.14 -15.89
C HIS A 7 -44.19 -44.15 -14.91
N ALA A 8 -43.10 -44.58 -14.26
CA ALA A 8 -42.19 -43.67 -13.59
C ALA A 8 -41.48 -42.85 -14.65
N ALA A 9 -41.86 -41.59 -14.79
CA ALA A 9 -41.14 -40.61 -15.61
C ALA A 9 -39.76 -40.37 -14.97
N ALA A 10 -38.70 -40.78 -15.63
CA ALA A 10 -37.32 -40.46 -15.24
C ALA A 10 -37.10 -38.94 -15.29
N THR A 11 -36.88 -38.36 -14.12
CA THR A 11 -36.46 -36.93 -14.03
C THR A 11 -35.16 -36.76 -14.79
N PRO A 12 -35.04 -35.79 -15.73
CA PRO A 12 -33.81 -35.56 -16.43
C PRO A 12 -32.73 -35.13 -15.45
N ALA A 13 -31.60 -35.80 -15.47
CA ALA A 13 -30.41 -35.45 -14.68
C ALA A 13 -30.01 -34.00 -14.97
N ALA A 14 -29.91 -33.19 -13.92
CA ALA A 14 -29.43 -31.82 -14.04
C ALA A 14 -28.07 -31.81 -14.77
N PRO A 15 -27.84 -30.89 -15.70
CA PRO A 15 -26.57 -30.82 -16.41
C PRO A 15 -25.44 -30.64 -15.41
N SER A 16 -24.43 -31.53 -15.49
CA SER A 16 -23.21 -31.45 -14.70
C SER A 16 -22.61 -30.04 -14.84
N ALA A 17 -22.56 -29.31 -13.76
CA ALA A 17 -21.94 -27.99 -13.75
C ALA A 17 -20.49 -28.14 -14.23
N ALA A 18 -20.16 -27.45 -15.33
CA ALA A 18 -18.80 -27.40 -15.82
C ALA A 18 -17.86 -27.00 -14.65
N PRO A 19 -16.67 -27.62 -14.55
CA PRO A 19 -15.74 -27.32 -13.46
C PRO A 19 -15.46 -25.80 -13.44
N ALA A 20 -15.75 -25.17 -12.30
CA ALA A 20 -15.53 -23.73 -12.13
C ALA A 20 -14.06 -23.42 -12.43
N ALA A 21 -13.82 -22.50 -13.37
CA ALA A 21 -12.46 -22.12 -13.75
C ALA A 21 -11.66 -21.69 -12.51
N SER A 22 -10.43 -22.14 -12.42
CA SER A 22 -9.53 -21.81 -11.30
C SER A 22 -9.39 -20.29 -11.13
N PRO A 23 -9.51 -19.72 -9.92
CA PRO A 23 -9.37 -18.28 -9.68
C PRO A 23 -7.90 -17.82 -9.71
N TRP A 24 -6.93 -18.73 -9.69
CA TRP A 24 -5.51 -18.41 -9.59
C TRP A 24 -4.93 -17.63 -10.77
N PRO A 25 -5.29 -17.90 -12.04
CA PRO A 25 -4.81 -17.06 -13.15
C PRO A 25 -5.25 -15.59 -13.01
N VAL A 26 -6.49 -15.35 -12.57
CA VAL A 26 -6.99 -14.00 -12.28
C VAL A 26 -6.21 -13.36 -11.13
N PHE A 27 -5.89 -14.13 -10.08
CA PHE A 27 -5.08 -13.67 -8.96
C PHE A 27 -3.71 -13.20 -9.42
N TRP A 28 -2.99 -13.98 -10.19
CA TRP A 28 -1.64 -13.63 -10.62
C TRP A 28 -1.62 -12.38 -11.50
N VAL A 29 -2.54 -12.29 -12.46
CA VAL A 29 -2.66 -11.10 -13.32
C VAL A 29 -2.96 -9.84 -12.52
N ALA A 30 -3.91 -9.92 -11.58
CA ALA A 30 -4.25 -8.77 -10.74
C ALA A 30 -3.11 -8.43 -9.76
N SER A 31 -2.36 -9.42 -9.27
CA SER A 31 -1.26 -9.22 -8.34
C SER A 31 -0.02 -8.60 -8.98
N ILE A 32 0.20 -8.77 -10.30
CA ILE A 32 1.26 -8.05 -11.03
C ILE A 32 1.12 -6.53 -10.81
N ALA A 33 -0.08 -6.01 -10.76
CA ALA A 33 -0.32 -4.58 -10.57
C ALA A 33 0.17 -4.08 -9.20
N VAL A 34 -0.14 -4.78 -8.10
CA VAL A 34 0.35 -4.39 -6.78
C VAL A 34 1.85 -4.58 -6.67
N PHE A 35 2.38 -5.60 -7.35
CA PHE A 35 3.82 -5.82 -7.45
C PHE A 35 4.51 -4.62 -8.10
N LEU A 36 4.02 -4.18 -9.27
CA LEU A 36 4.56 -3.02 -10.00
C LEU A 36 4.57 -1.75 -9.15
N VAL A 37 3.42 -1.40 -8.55
CA VAL A 37 3.29 -0.18 -7.73
C VAL A 37 4.23 -0.20 -6.54
N SER A 38 4.35 -1.36 -5.87
CA SER A 38 5.21 -1.49 -4.70
C SER A 38 6.69 -1.49 -5.07
N LEU A 39 7.05 -2.16 -6.16
CA LEU A 39 8.41 -2.20 -6.71
C LEU A 39 8.87 -0.79 -7.12
N ASP A 40 8.10 -0.11 -7.97
CA ASP A 40 8.38 1.24 -8.46
C ASP A 40 8.61 2.22 -7.30
N SER A 41 7.73 2.19 -6.29
CA SER A 41 7.84 3.09 -5.14
C SER A 41 9.11 2.88 -4.33
N THR A 42 9.63 1.66 -4.23
CA THR A 42 10.80 1.35 -3.40
C THR A 42 12.12 1.35 -4.16
N MET A 43 12.12 1.04 -5.46
CA MET A 43 13.30 1.16 -6.32
C MET A 43 13.85 2.58 -6.38
N LEU A 44 12.97 3.58 -6.38
CA LEU A 44 13.38 4.97 -6.50
C LEU A 44 14.16 5.50 -5.29
N TYR A 45 14.03 4.89 -4.12
CA TYR A 45 14.90 5.23 -2.99
C TYR A 45 16.37 4.90 -3.30
N ALA A 46 16.63 3.77 -3.96
CA ALA A 46 17.96 3.39 -4.40
C ALA A 46 18.44 4.22 -5.62
N ALA A 47 17.50 4.57 -6.51
CA ALA A 47 17.79 5.38 -7.70
C ALA A 47 18.04 6.86 -7.40
N PHE A 48 17.70 7.35 -6.20
CA PHE A 48 17.68 8.79 -5.90
C PHE A 48 19.03 9.49 -6.07
N GLY A 49 20.12 8.83 -5.68
CA GLY A 49 21.49 9.35 -5.89
C GLY A 49 21.81 9.57 -7.37
N ALA A 50 21.57 8.56 -8.21
CA ALA A 50 21.80 8.63 -9.65
C ALA A 50 20.85 9.61 -10.36
N LEU A 51 19.62 9.78 -9.85
CA LEU A 51 18.71 10.83 -10.33
C LEU A 51 19.27 12.23 -10.09
N ARG A 52 19.84 12.49 -8.89
CA ARG A 52 20.48 13.78 -8.60
C ARG A 52 21.68 14.06 -9.48
N GLU A 53 22.47 13.04 -9.78
CA GLU A 53 23.60 13.16 -10.73
C GLU A 53 23.12 13.42 -12.17
N GLY A 54 21.95 12.85 -12.55
CA GLY A 54 21.34 13.06 -13.86
C GLY A 54 20.74 14.45 -14.06
N PHE A 55 20.44 15.19 -12.98
CA PHE A 55 19.87 16.54 -13.02
C PHE A 55 20.64 17.49 -12.09
N PRO A 56 21.90 17.84 -12.41
CA PRO A 56 22.79 18.58 -11.52
C PRO A 56 22.33 20.02 -11.24
N GLU A 57 21.49 20.60 -12.09
CA GLU A 57 20.95 21.95 -11.91
C GLU A 57 19.72 21.97 -10.97
N ALA A 58 19.08 20.82 -10.74
CA ALA A 58 17.92 20.73 -9.86
C ALA A 58 18.34 20.75 -8.38
N SER A 59 17.63 21.52 -7.56
CA SER A 59 17.88 21.50 -6.12
C SER A 59 17.48 20.13 -5.50
N ALA A 60 18.05 19.79 -4.34
CA ALA A 60 17.65 18.59 -3.61
C ALA A 60 16.16 18.60 -3.25
N ALA A 61 15.58 19.78 -3.05
CA ALA A 61 14.16 19.98 -2.79
C ALA A 61 13.32 19.64 -4.03
N ASP A 62 13.71 20.10 -5.21
CA ASP A 62 13.03 19.81 -6.48
C ASP A 62 13.07 18.30 -6.78
N MET A 63 14.25 17.69 -6.61
CA MET A 63 14.41 16.25 -6.79
C MET A 63 13.59 15.42 -5.81
N SER A 64 13.36 15.92 -4.59
CA SER A 64 12.46 15.22 -3.63
C SER A 64 11.04 15.10 -4.14
N TRP A 65 10.58 16.03 -5.01
CA TRP A 65 9.26 15.96 -5.62
C TRP A 65 9.07 14.77 -6.56
N VAL A 66 10.13 14.22 -7.12
CA VAL A 66 10.04 12.97 -7.92
C VAL A 66 9.44 11.84 -7.10
N LEU A 67 9.75 11.75 -5.80
CA LEU A 67 9.19 10.77 -4.88
C LEU A 67 7.88 11.25 -4.27
N ASN A 68 7.85 12.50 -3.82
CA ASN A 68 6.77 13.07 -3.05
C ASN A 68 5.50 13.29 -3.88
N ALA A 69 5.62 13.81 -5.12
CA ALA A 69 4.47 14.03 -5.99
C ALA A 69 3.71 12.74 -6.28
N TYR A 70 4.43 11.65 -6.53
CA TYR A 70 3.81 10.33 -6.69
C TYR A 70 3.04 9.93 -5.42
N THR A 71 3.68 10.00 -4.26
CA THR A 71 3.08 9.54 -3.00
C THR A 71 1.84 10.36 -2.63
N VAL A 72 1.92 11.69 -2.78
CA VAL A 72 0.81 12.62 -2.53
C VAL A 72 -0.39 12.32 -3.43
N VAL A 73 -0.15 12.26 -4.74
CA VAL A 73 -1.22 12.03 -5.73
C VAL A 73 -1.79 10.62 -5.59
N PHE A 74 -0.94 9.62 -5.38
CA PHE A 74 -1.38 8.24 -5.15
C PHE A 74 -2.30 8.13 -3.92
N ALA A 75 -1.90 8.72 -2.78
CA ALA A 75 -2.70 8.71 -1.56
C ALA A 75 -4.06 9.42 -1.76
N ALA A 76 -4.05 10.59 -2.38
CA ALA A 76 -5.25 11.39 -2.63
C ALA A 76 -6.23 10.70 -3.60
N MET A 77 -5.71 10.01 -4.61
CA MET A 77 -6.52 9.38 -5.65
C MET A 77 -7.03 7.97 -5.29
N LEU A 78 -6.49 7.31 -4.25
CA LEU A 78 -6.88 5.93 -3.92
C LEU A 78 -8.37 5.76 -3.64
N ILE A 79 -8.96 6.65 -2.83
CA ILE A 79 -10.38 6.57 -2.46
C ILE A 79 -11.28 6.89 -3.67
N PRO A 80 -11.06 8.00 -4.42
CA PRO A 80 -11.77 8.25 -5.67
C PRO A 80 -11.72 7.08 -6.66
N SER A 81 -10.54 6.48 -6.82
CA SER A 81 -10.33 5.36 -7.75
C SER A 81 -11.11 4.11 -7.37
N GLY A 82 -11.27 3.83 -6.07
CA GLY A 82 -12.15 2.76 -5.59
C GLY A 82 -13.61 2.99 -6.00
N GLY A 83 -14.11 4.22 -5.85
CA GLY A 83 -15.44 4.61 -6.31
C GLY A 83 -15.62 4.52 -7.83
N LEU A 84 -14.61 4.95 -8.58
CA LEU A 84 -14.59 4.83 -10.05
C LEU A 84 -14.60 3.37 -10.51
N ALA A 85 -13.86 2.49 -9.85
CA ALA A 85 -13.86 1.06 -10.18
C ALA A 85 -15.23 0.40 -9.95
N ASP A 86 -15.95 0.81 -8.91
CA ASP A 86 -17.30 0.30 -8.65
C ASP A 86 -18.35 0.81 -9.65
N THR A 87 -18.19 2.03 -10.20
CA THR A 87 -19.16 2.66 -11.13
C THR A 87 -18.87 2.39 -12.59
N HIS A 88 -17.60 2.40 -13.02
CA HIS A 88 -17.20 2.28 -14.43
C HIS A 88 -16.72 0.88 -14.81
N GLY A 89 -16.61 -0.02 -13.85
CA GLY A 89 -16.17 -1.38 -14.06
C GLY A 89 -14.73 -1.63 -13.61
N ARG A 90 -14.55 -2.73 -12.89
CA ARG A 90 -13.28 -3.06 -12.26
C ARG A 90 -12.19 -3.43 -13.27
N LYS A 91 -12.54 -4.20 -14.30
CA LYS A 91 -11.61 -4.54 -15.40
C LYS A 91 -11.16 -3.28 -16.15
N ARG A 92 -12.11 -2.41 -16.53
CA ARG A 92 -11.78 -1.17 -17.25
C ARG A 92 -10.85 -0.28 -16.45
N MET A 93 -11.14 -0.06 -15.18
CA MET A 93 -10.28 0.76 -14.30
C MET A 93 -8.91 0.14 -14.06
N PHE A 94 -8.85 -1.18 -13.90
CA PHE A 94 -7.61 -1.92 -13.80
C PHE A 94 -6.75 -1.77 -15.07
N MET A 95 -7.30 -2.13 -16.21
CA MET A 95 -6.59 -2.10 -17.52
C MET A 95 -6.17 -0.67 -17.89
N GLY A 96 -7.08 0.30 -17.74
CA GLY A 96 -6.77 1.72 -17.97
C GLY A 96 -5.70 2.25 -17.03
N GLY A 97 -5.74 1.85 -15.75
CA GLY A 97 -4.71 2.19 -14.77
C GLY A 97 -3.34 1.61 -15.12
N VAL A 98 -3.27 0.34 -15.58
CA VAL A 98 -2.02 -0.27 -16.04
C VAL A 98 -1.49 0.46 -17.28
N VAL A 99 -2.33 0.75 -18.27
CA VAL A 99 -1.91 1.49 -19.50
C VAL A 99 -1.35 2.86 -19.11
N LEU A 100 -2.05 3.62 -18.25
CA LEU A 100 -1.59 4.94 -17.83
C LEU A 100 -0.29 4.84 -17.03
N PHE A 101 -0.17 3.86 -16.13
CA PHE A 101 1.03 3.61 -15.34
C PHE A 101 2.25 3.32 -16.23
N LEU A 102 2.09 2.46 -17.25
CA LEU A 102 3.16 2.11 -18.18
C LEU A 102 3.55 3.27 -19.10
N ALA A 103 2.57 3.99 -19.65
CA ALA A 103 2.83 5.17 -20.47
C ALA A 103 3.58 6.24 -19.66
N ALA A 104 3.17 6.48 -18.42
CA ALA A 104 3.85 7.40 -17.52
C ALA A 104 5.25 6.89 -17.10
N SER A 105 5.43 5.57 -16.88
CA SER A 105 6.75 4.97 -16.63
C SER A 105 7.70 5.19 -17.82
N ALA A 106 7.22 4.99 -19.04
CA ALA A 106 8.01 5.29 -20.23
C ALA A 106 8.38 6.80 -20.32
N ALA A 107 7.41 7.68 -20.02
CA ALA A 107 7.64 9.12 -19.98
C ALA A 107 8.64 9.53 -18.88
N CYS A 108 8.64 8.87 -17.71
CA CYS A 108 9.64 9.08 -16.68
C CYS A 108 11.07 8.73 -17.18
N GLY A 109 11.22 7.55 -17.80
CA GLY A 109 12.52 7.13 -18.30
C GLY A 109 13.06 7.98 -19.48
N LEU A 110 12.17 8.71 -20.19
CA LEU A 110 12.51 9.64 -21.28
C LEU A 110 12.69 11.09 -20.80
N ALA A 111 12.60 11.35 -19.48
CA ALA A 111 12.63 12.71 -18.96
C ALA A 111 13.99 13.40 -19.21
N GLY A 112 13.95 14.53 -19.87
CA GLY A 112 15.13 15.40 -20.07
C GLY A 112 15.24 16.53 -19.06
N THR A 113 14.18 16.77 -18.23
CA THR A 113 14.15 17.77 -17.16
C THR A 113 13.50 17.21 -15.92
N GLU A 114 13.84 17.77 -14.75
CA GLU A 114 13.20 17.35 -13.48
C GLU A 114 11.70 17.64 -13.47
N SER A 115 11.28 18.76 -14.02
CA SER A 115 9.85 19.14 -14.10
C SER A 115 9.04 18.17 -14.95
N TRP A 116 9.61 17.70 -16.08
CA TRP A 116 9.02 16.63 -16.89
C TRP A 116 8.89 15.34 -16.08
N LEU A 117 9.97 14.96 -15.38
CA LEU A 117 9.98 13.75 -14.56
C LEU A 117 8.91 13.81 -13.46
N ILE A 118 8.80 14.94 -12.75
CA ILE A 118 7.78 15.17 -11.72
C ILE A 118 6.37 15.07 -12.32
N ALA A 119 6.11 15.70 -13.48
CA ALA A 119 4.81 15.63 -14.14
C ALA A 119 4.47 14.19 -14.56
N ALA A 120 5.43 13.44 -15.11
CA ALA A 120 5.25 12.04 -15.45
C ALA A 120 4.98 11.17 -14.20
N ARG A 121 5.64 11.46 -13.06
CA ARG A 121 5.38 10.81 -11.77
C ARG A 121 3.96 11.06 -11.25
N VAL A 122 3.43 12.27 -11.44
CA VAL A 122 2.01 12.57 -11.12
C VAL A 122 1.08 11.68 -11.94
N LEU A 123 1.30 11.56 -13.26
CA LEU A 123 0.48 10.69 -14.12
C LEU A 123 0.63 9.22 -13.75
N GLN A 124 1.84 8.78 -13.41
CA GLN A 124 2.11 7.42 -12.96
C GLN A 124 1.37 7.10 -11.65
N ALA A 125 1.32 8.05 -10.71
CA ALA A 125 0.57 7.93 -9.47
C ALA A 125 -0.95 7.79 -9.69
N VAL A 126 -1.52 8.53 -10.65
CA VAL A 126 -2.93 8.37 -11.04
C VAL A 126 -3.18 6.96 -11.58
N GLY A 127 -2.31 6.46 -12.47
CA GLY A 127 -2.36 5.08 -12.97
C GLY A 127 -2.32 4.06 -11.83
N ALA A 128 -1.36 4.20 -10.92
CA ALA A 128 -1.22 3.36 -9.73
C ALA A 128 -2.47 3.36 -8.83
N ALA A 129 -3.06 4.54 -8.62
CA ALA A 129 -4.27 4.70 -7.81
C ALA A 129 -5.50 4.03 -8.45
N LEU A 130 -5.63 4.06 -9.78
CA LEU A 130 -6.72 3.39 -10.49
C LEU A 130 -6.61 1.87 -10.40
N LEU A 131 -5.40 1.33 -10.61
CA LEU A 131 -5.20 -0.12 -10.69
C LEU A 131 -5.23 -0.81 -9.31
N THR A 132 -4.78 -0.16 -8.22
CA THR A 132 -4.59 -0.81 -6.92
C THR A 132 -5.90 -1.29 -6.28
N PRO A 133 -6.94 -0.45 -6.05
CA PRO A 133 -8.20 -0.92 -5.50
C PRO A 133 -8.99 -1.80 -6.47
N ALA A 134 -8.87 -1.57 -7.77
CA ALA A 134 -9.48 -2.42 -8.80
C ALA A 134 -8.89 -3.83 -8.77
N SER A 135 -7.56 -3.96 -8.64
CA SER A 135 -6.84 -5.23 -8.48
C SER A 135 -7.37 -6.05 -7.32
N LEU A 136 -7.42 -5.47 -6.12
CA LEU A 136 -7.94 -6.17 -4.93
C LEU A 136 -9.41 -6.56 -5.11
N SER A 137 -10.22 -5.68 -5.70
CA SER A 137 -11.64 -5.97 -5.94
C SER A 137 -11.85 -7.11 -6.95
N ILE A 138 -10.99 -7.23 -7.96
CA ILE A 138 -10.98 -8.33 -8.93
C ILE A 138 -10.63 -9.64 -8.23
N VAL A 139 -9.59 -9.64 -7.38
CA VAL A 139 -9.21 -10.81 -6.59
C VAL A 139 -10.36 -11.26 -5.68
N LEU A 140 -10.96 -10.34 -4.93
CA LEU A 140 -12.09 -10.66 -4.05
C LEU A 140 -13.31 -11.22 -4.79
N ALA A 141 -13.56 -10.77 -6.01
CA ALA A 141 -14.66 -11.26 -6.84
C ALA A 141 -14.39 -12.65 -7.44
N ALA A 142 -13.13 -12.97 -7.75
CA ALA A 142 -12.74 -14.25 -8.33
C ALA A 142 -12.77 -15.41 -7.33
N PHE A 143 -12.52 -15.15 -6.04
CA PHE A 143 -12.40 -16.19 -5.01
C PHE A 143 -13.72 -16.43 -4.25
N PRO A 144 -14.05 -17.69 -3.95
CA PRO A 144 -15.17 -18.03 -3.09
C PRO A 144 -14.96 -17.44 -1.68
N ALA A 145 -16.05 -17.19 -0.95
CA ALA A 145 -16.01 -16.50 0.35
C ALA A 145 -15.05 -17.14 1.37
N SER A 146 -14.96 -18.48 1.37
CA SER A 146 -14.06 -19.25 2.24
C SER A 146 -12.56 -19.04 1.97
N GLN A 147 -12.18 -18.62 0.77
CA GLN A 147 -10.77 -18.43 0.36
C GLN A 147 -10.37 -16.95 0.27
N ARG A 148 -11.29 -16.00 0.40
CA ARG A 148 -11.00 -14.55 0.26
C ARG A 148 -9.94 -14.05 1.23
N ALA A 149 -9.97 -14.51 2.48
CA ALA A 149 -8.97 -14.11 3.49
C ALA A 149 -7.55 -14.51 3.06
N VAL A 150 -7.40 -15.72 2.52
CA VAL A 150 -6.11 -16.20 1.99
C VAL A 150 -5.69 -15.41 0.75
N ALA A 151 -6.62 -15.17 -0.18
CA ALA A 151 -6.34 -14.40 -1.39
C ALA A 151 -5.89 -12.96 -1.08
N VAL A 152 -6.55 -12.27 -0.14
CA VAL A 152 -6.17 -10.92 0.32
C VAL A 152 -4.80 -10.93 0.98
N SER A 153 -4.52 -11.92 1.83
CA SER A 153 -3.22 -12.05 2.49
C SER A 153 -2.10 -12.29 1.50
N LEU A 154 -2.32 -13.15 0.49
CA LEU A 154 -1.37 -13.38 -0.60
C LEU A 154 -1.17 -12.15 -1.48
N TRP A 155 -2.24 -11.43 -1.81
CA TRP A 155 -2.17 -10.17 -2.56
C TRP A 155 -1.31 -9.13 -1.82
N GLY A 156 -1.54 -8.97 -0.51
CA GLY A 156 -0.71 -8.12 0.34
C GLY A 156 0.75 -8.58 0.42
N ALA A 157 0.97 -9.91 0.48
CA ALA A 157 2.31 -10.50 0.50
C ALA A 157 3.09 -10.25 -0.80
N VAL A 158 2.41 -10.30 -1.97
CA VAL A 158 3.03 -9.95 -3.27
C VAL A 158 3.52 -8.50 -3.26
N GLY A 159 2.70 -7.57 -2.74
CA GLY A 159 3.11 -6.17 -2.57
C GLY A 159 4.29 -6.00 -1.60
N GLY A 160 4.28 -6.75 -0.50
CA GLY A 160 5.39 -6.76 0.46
C GLY A 160 6.69 -7.32 -0.12
N LEU A 161 6.61 -8.41 -0.91
CA LEU A 161 7.77 -8.98 -1.60
C LEU A 161 8.35 -7.97 -2.61
N ALA A 162 7.50 -7.30 -3.38
CA ALA A 162 7.94 -6.27 -4.33
C ALA A 162 8.65 -5.11 -3.62
N ALA A 163 8.08 -4.63 -2.50
CA ALA A 163 8.71 -3.60 -1.70
C ALA A 163 10.06 -4.02 -1.11
N ALA A 164 10.22 -5.31 -0.83
CA ALA A 164 11.45 -5.88 -0.32
C ALA A 164 12.56 -5.95 -1.36
N VAL A 165 12.21 -6.43 -2.54
CA VAL A 165 13.17 -6.64 -3.64
C VAL A 165 13.51 -5.31 -4.32
N GLY A 166 12.60 -4.33 -4.23
CA GLY A 166 12.72 -3.05 -4.92
C GLY A 166 14.06 -2.34 -4.75
N PRO A 167 14.54 -2.07 -3.53
CA PRO A 167 15.78 -1.37 -3.33
C PRO A 167 17.00 -2.10 -3.90
N SER A 168 17.09 -3.42 -3.72
CA SER A 168 18.21 -4.23 -4.23
C SER A 168 18.20 -4.31 -5.75
N LEU A 169 17.02 -4.58 -6.33
CA LEU A 169 16.84 -4.63 -7.77
C LEU A 169 17.04 -3.25 -8.39
N GLY A 170 16.53 -2.19 -7.74
CA GLY A 170 16.70 -0.81 -8.16
C GLY A 170 18.17 -0.41 -8.16
N ALA A 171 18.90 -0.67 -7.09
CA ALA A 171 20.31 -0.39 -7.00
C ALA A 171 21.11 -1.11 -8.10
N PHE A 172 20.84 -2.39 -8.32
CA PHE A 172 21.50 -3.19 -9.36
C PHE A 172 21.20 -2.66 -10.77
N VAL A 173 19.93 -2.40 -11.07
CA VAL A 173 19.50 -1.94 -12.41
C VAL A 173 20.06 -0.53 -12.70
N VAL A 174 20.05 0.35 -11.70
CA VAL A 174 20.58 1.71 -11.83
C VAL A 174 22.10 1.71 -12.00
N ASP A 175 22.80 0.86 -11.28
CA ASP A 175 24.27 0.71 -11.38
C ASP A 175 24.69 0.23 -12.77
N VAL A 176 23.98 -0.75 -13.35
CA VAL A 176 24.31 -1.35 -14.64
C VAL A 176 23.84 -0.54 -15.84
N ALA A 177 22.65 0.06 -15.77
CA ALA A 177 21.95 0.63 -16.92
C ALA A 177 21.52 2.10 -16.74
N GLY A 178 21.75 2.68 -15.57
CA GLY A 178 21.36 4.05 -15.23
C GLY A 178 19.94 4.20 -14.72
N TRP A 179 19.62 5.36 -14.15
CA TRP A 179 18.34 5.64 -13.49
C TRP A 179 17.09 5.47 -14.38
N PRO A 180 17.08 5.71 -15.71
CA PRO A 180 15.89 5.53 -16.54
C PRO A 180 15.35 4.10 -16.51
N TRP A 181 16.22 3.11 -16.32
CA TRP A 181 15.84 1.71 -16.29
C TRP A 181 15.07 1.33 -15.03
N ALA A 182 15.13 2.10 -13.96
CA ALA A 182 14.24 1.94 -12.82
C ALA A 182 12.76 2.09 -13.22
N PHE A 183 12.48 2.92 -14.22
CA PHE A 183 11.14 3.09 -14.78
C PHE A 183 10.82 2.08 -15.89
N TYR A 184 11.78 1.79 -16.78
CA TYR A 184 11.55 0.88 -17.90
C TYR A 184 11.30 -0.57 -17.45
N LEU A 185 11.78 -0.96 -16.27
CA LEU A 185 11.51 -2.29 -15.71
C LEU A 185 10.02 -2.56 -15.49
N ASN A 186 9.21 -1.52 -15.33
CA ASN A 186 7.76 -1.64 -15.21
C ASN A 186 7.11 -2.11 -16.52
N LEU A 187 7.69 -1.80 -17.68
CA LEU A 187 7.06 -2.02 -18.99
C LEU A 187 6.82 -3.50 -19.31
N PRO A 188 7.81 -4.41 -19.21
CA PRO A 188 7.58 -5.82 -19.54
C PRO A 188 6.57 -6.49 -18.61
N LEU A 189 6.64 -6.21 -17.31
CA LEU A 189 5.72 -6.78 -16.34
C LEU A 189 4.29 -6.28 -16.53
N GLY A 190 4.13 -4.98 -16.78
CA GLY A 190 2.81 -4.41 -17.03
C GLY A 190 2.23 -4.85 -18.38
N ALA A 191 3.07 -5.02 -19.42
CA ALA A 191 2.64 -5.58 -20.70
C ALA A 191 2.10 -7.01 -20.55
N LEU A 192 2.73 -7.85 -19.73
CA LEU A 192 2.22 -9.17 -19.37
C LEU A 192 0.86 -9.08 -18.67
N SER A 193 0.71 -8.15 -17.72
CA SER A 193 -0.57 -7.92 -17.03
C SER A 193 -1.68 -7.49 -18.00
N LEU A 194 -1.37 -6.63 -18.99
CA LEU A 194 -2.33 -6.23 -20.05
C LEU A 194 -2.69 -7.39 -20.96
N TRP A 195 -1.70 -8.14 -21.43
CA TRP A 195 -1.90 -9.26 -22.35
C TRP A 195 -2.82 -10.33 -21.76
N PHE A 196 -2.47 -10.83 -20.59
CA PHE A 196 -3.27 -11.85 -19.92
C PHE A 196 -4.59 -11.28 -19.35
N GLY A 197 -4.58 -10.02 -18.88
CA GLY A 197 -5.75 -9.36 -18.34
C GLY A 197 -6.86 -9.14 -19.37
N ALA A 198 -6.51 -8.89 -20.62
CA ALA A 198 -7.49 -8.72 -21.69
C ALA A 198 -8.37 -9.96 -21.85
N GLY A 199 -7.78 -11.17 -21.79
CA GLY A 199 -8.50 -12.44 -21.96
C GLY A 199 -9.09 -13.00 -20.66
N LEU A 200 -8.38 -12.92 -19.55
CA LEU A 200 -8.75 -13.62 -18.30
C LEU A 200 -9.70 -12.80 -17.41
N LEU A 201 -9.59 -11.46 -17.41
CA LEU A 201 -10.43 -10.64 -16.56
C LEU A 201 -11.82 -10.45 -17.17
N LYS A 202 -12.84 -10.69 -16.36
CA LYS A 202 -14.24 -10.42 -16.72
C LYS A 202 -14.65 -9.07 -16.16
N GLU A 203 -15.44 -8.31 -16.96
CA GLU A 203 -15.98 -7.05 -16.48
C GLU A 203 -17.01 -7.31 -15.39
N SER A 204 -16.94 -6.52 -14.33
CA SER A 204 -17.90 -6.54 -13.25
C SER A 204 -18.34 -5.12 -12.93
N VAL A 205 -19.49 -4.75 -13.46
CA VAL A 205 -20.18 -3.50 -13.12
C VAL A 205 -21.30 -3.84 -12.15
N LYS A 206 -21.52 -3.03 -11.13
CA LYS A 206 -22.69 -3.20 -10.26
C LYS A 206 -23.96 -2.88 -11.04
N PRO A 207 -25.06 -3.64 -10.85
CA PRO A 207 -26.35 -3.34 -11.51
C PRO A 207 -26.88 -1.94 -11.23
N ASP A 208 -26.51 -1.34 -10.10
CA ASP A 208 -26.89 0.02 -9.65
C ASP A 208 -25.90 1.12 -10.09
N ALA A 209 -25.12 0.90 -11.12
CA ALA A 209 -24.04 1.80 -11.58
C ALA A 209 -24.51 3.19 -12.10
N ARG A 210 -25.79 3.54 -11.97
CA ARG A 210 -26.28 4.91 -12.19
C ARG A 210 -25.95 5.87 -11.03
N ARG A 211 -25.20 5.43 -10.02
CA ARG A 211 -24.69 6.32 -8.98
C ARG A 211 -23.79 7.39 -9.63
N ARG A 212 -24.21 8.64 -9.54
CA ARG A 212 -23.38 9.78 -9.94
C ARG A 212 -22.11 9.76 -9.11
N VAL A 213 -20.94 9.85 -9.74
CA VAL A 213 -19.67 9.99 -9.05
C VAL A 213 -19.71 11.30 -8.26
N ASP A 214 -19.41 11.24 -6.99
CA ASP A 214 -19.33 12.41 -6.12
C ASP A 214 -18.06 13.22 -6.44
N GLY A 215 -18.14 14.03 -7.50
CA GLY A 215 -17.00 14.85 -7.96
C GLY A 215 -16.57 15.91 -6.96
N VAL A 216 -17.51 16.46 -6.17
CA VAL A 216 -17.19 17.45 -5.13
C VAL A 216 -16.46 16.80 -3.97
N GLY A 217 -16.97 15.69 -3.44
CA GLY A 217 -16.28 14.93 -2.40
C GLY A 217 -14.92 14.46 -2.85
N MET A 218 -14.78 14.04 -4.12
CA MET A 218 -13.51 13.65 -4.72
C MET A 218 -12.52 14.82 -4.76
N ALA A 219 -12.91 15.99 -5.23
CA ALA A 219 -12.07 17.18 -5.28
C ALA A 219 -11.62 17.64 -3.88
N LEU A 220 -12.56 17.69 -2.92
CA LEU A 220 -12.25 18.06 -1.54
C LEU A 220 -11.27 17.09 -0.88
N LEU A 221 -11.40 15.79 -1.15
CA LEU A 221 -10.50 14.78 -0.62
C LEU A 221 -9.10 14.89 -1.26
N ILE A 222 -9.02 15.08 -2.58
CA ILE A 222 -7.74 15.26 -3.30
C ILE A 222 -7.01 16.48 -2.77
N VAL A 223 -7.68 17.63 -2.70
CA VAL A 223 -7.10 18.87 -2.18
C VAL A 223 -6.72 18.71 -0.71
N GLY A 224 -7.59 18.11 0.09
CA GLY A 224 -7.37 17.94 1.52
C GLY A 224 -6.17 17.08 1.85
N VAL A 225 -6.11 15.87 1.29
CA VAL A 225 -4.99 14.92 1.50
C VAL A 225 -3.72 15.45 0.82
N GLY A 226 -3.84 15.98 -0.41
CA GLY A 226 -2.72 16.52 -1.16
C GLY A 226 -2.05 17.69 -0.45
N ALA A 227 -2.83 18.67 0.02
CA ALA A 227 -2.28 19.85 0.71
C ALA A 227 -1.66 19.52 2.08
N LEU A 228 -2.26 18.59 2.86
CA LEU A 228 -1.64 18.12 4.10
C LEU A 228 -0.34 17.36 3.82
N ALA A 229 -0.35 16.46 2.84
CA ALA A 229 0.84 15.73 2.47
C ALA A 229 1.95 16.68 1.99
N LEU A 230 1.60 17.70 1.20
CA LEU A 230 2.50 18.75 0.78
C LEU A 230 3.14 19.47 1.98
N ALA A 231 2.32 19.94 2.93
CA ALA A 231 2.79 20.66 4.10
C ALA A 231 3.77 19.81 4.94
N ILE A 232 3.49 18.51 5.09
CA ILE A 232 4.33 17.59 5.87
C ILE A 232 5.62 17.27 5.12
N VAL A 233 5.54 16.91 3.84
CA VAL A 233 6.71 16.51 3.04
C VAL A 233 7.67 17.67 2.84
N GLN A 234 7.16 18.89 2.69
CA GLN A 234 7.97 20.09 2.46
C GLN A 234 8.39 20.80 3.74
N SER A 235 8.02 20.29 4.93
CA SER A 235 8.34 20.96 6.20
C SER A 235 9.84 21.17 6.45
N GLU A 236 10.68 20.31 5.89
CA GLU A 236 12.15 20.39 5.99
C GLU A 236 12.81 21.03 4.74
N SER A 237 12.02 21.41 3.73
CA SER A 237 12.55 21.99 2.51
C SER A 237 12.87 23.47 2.69
N PRO A 238 14.11 23.93 2.47
CA PRO A 238 14.46 25.34 2.57
C PRO A 238 13.81 26.21 1.49
N ALA A 239 13.27 25.59 0.43
CA ALA A 239 12.57 26.29 -0.65
C ALA A 239 11.19 26.82 -0.23
N TRP A 240 10.61 26.29 0.85
CA TRP A 240 9.27 26.66 1.32
C TRP A 240 9.33 27.52 2.57
N ARG A 241 8.62 28.65 2.53
CA ARG A 241 8.48 29.53 3.70
C ARG A 241 7.52 28.90 4.70
N ARG A 242 7.81 29.07 5.99
CA ARG A 242 6.94 28.55 7.07
C ARG A 242 5.48 29.00 6.92
N GLY A 243 5.24 30.22 6.42
CA GLY A 243 3.88 30.73 6.15
C GLY A 243 3.16 29.94 5.06
N GLU A 244 3.84 29.54 3.99
CA GLU A 244 3.28 28.76 2.88
C GLU A 244 2.88 27.35 3.35
N LEU A 245 3.70 26.74 4.20
CA LEU A 245 3.41 25.43 4.81
C LEU A 245 2.21 25.50 5.74
N ILE A 246 2.08 26.56 6.55
CA ILE A 246 0.91 26.79 7.40
C ILE A 246 -0.35 26.97 6.54
N VAL A 247 -0.27 27.73 5.45
CA VAL A 247 -1.38 27.90 4.50
C VAL A 247 -1.77 26.56 3.87
N ALA A 248 -0.79 25.78 3.40
CA ALA A 248 -1.06 24.45 2.84
C ALA A 248 -1.73 23.52 3.86
N ALA A 249 -1.23 23.48 5.11
CA ALA A 249 -1.84 22.72 6.18
C ALA A 249 -3.27 23.17 6.51
N ALA A 250 -3.49 24.48 6.56
CA ALA A 250 -4.82 25.06 6.81
C ALA A 250 -5.81 24.74 5.67
N VAL A 251 -5.38 24.87 4.42
CA VAL A 251 -6.17 24.48 3.24
C VAL A 251 -6.50 22.99 3.28
N GLY A 252 -5.52 22.15 3.60
CA GLY A 252 -5.73 20.72 3.74
C GLY A 252 -6.74 20.36 4.83
N ALA A 253 -6.59 20.93 6.02
CA ALA A 253 -7.51 20.72 7.14
C ALA A 253 -8.92 21.23 6.83
N ALA A 254 -9.04 22.43 6.25
CA ALA A 254 -10.32 23.01 5.86
C ALA A 254 -11.02 22.16 4.78
N SER A 255 -10.28 21.68 3.77
CA SER A 255 -10.83 20.80 2.72
C SER A 255 -11.30 19.45 3.27
N LEU A 256 -10.57 18.84 4.22
CA LEU A 256 -11.03 17.61 4.86
C LEU A 256 -12.23 17.84 5.76
N ALA A 257 -12.30 18.97 6.49
CA ALA A 257 -13.48 19.35 7.24
C ALA A 257 -14.70 19.54 6.32
N ALA A 258 -14.51 20.27 5.20
CA ALA A 258 -15.54 20.44 4.18
C ALA A 258 -15.95 19.10 3.55
N PHE A 259 -15.01 18.17 3.30
CA PHE A 259 -15.31 16.82 2.84
C PHE A 259 -16.22 16.06 3.81
N VAL A 260 -15.92 16.10 5.11
CA VAL A 260 -16.75 15.43 6.13
C VAL A 260 -18.16 16.05 6.19
N LEU A 261 -18.27 17.39 6.12
CA LEU A 261 -19.57 18.07 6.09
C LEU A 261 -20.35 17.74 4.82
N TRP A 262 -19.68 17.74 3.66
CA TRP A 262 -20.25 17.36 2.37
C TRP A 262 -20.75 15.91 2.37
N ALA A 263 -19.92 14.96 2.86
CA ALA A 263 -20.27 13.55 2.94
C ALA A 263 -21.46 13.26 3.88
N ARG A 264 -21.72 14.13 4.88
CA ARG A 264 -22.90 14.06 5.73
C ARG A 264 -24.16 14.59 5.05
N ALA A 265 -24.02 15.57 4.17
CA ALA A 265 -25.12 16.24 3.52
C ALA A 265 -25.55 15.59 2.19
N THR A 266 -24.65 14.84 1.54
CA THR A 266 -24.87 14.26 0.21
C THR A 266 -25.50 12.87 0.30
N PRO A 267 -26.56 12.57 -0.50
CA PRO A 267 -27.23 11.26 -0.47
C PRO A 267 -26.33 10.09 -0.89
N HIS A 268 -25.37 10.35 -1.75
CA HIS A 268 -24.44 9.35 -2.31
C HIS A 268 -22.98 9.83 -2.19
N PRO A 269 -22.43 9.93 -0.97
CA PRO A 269 -21.09 10.40 -0.76
C PRO A 269 -20.04 9.41 -1.30
N LEU A 270 -18.87 9.92 -1.66
CA LEU A 270 -17.71 9.12 -2.07
C LEU A 270 -17.33 8.09 -0.99
N VAL A 271 -17.31 8.54 0.25
CA VAL A 271 -17.08 7.70 1.43
C VAL A 271 -18.31 7.77 2.32
N ASP A 272 -18.97 6.63 2.49
CA ASP A 272 -20.06 6.51 3.46
C ASP A 272 -19.48 6.54 4.88
N LEU A 273 -19.68 7.66 5.56
CA LEU A 273 -19.21 7.83 6.94
C LEU A 273 -19.88 6.86 7.92
N ALA A 274 -21.00 6.24 7.54
CA ALA A 274 -21.62 5.19 8.33
C ALA A 274 -20.70 3.97 8.49
N LEU A 275 -19.75 3.75 7.58
CA LEU A 275 -18.73 2.70 7.71
C LEU A 275 -17.92 2.83 9.00
N PHE A 276 -17.64 4.06 9.44
CA PHE A 276 -16.89 4.32 10.67
C PHE A 276 -17.75 4.16 11.95
N ARG A 277 -19.07 3.97 11.82
CA ARG A 277 -19.91 3.55 12.95
C ARG A 277 -19.63 2.10 13.35
N HIS A 278 -19.18 1.27 12.41
CA HIS A 278 -18.73 -0.08 12.70
C HIS A 278 -17.45 -0.04 13.53
N ARG A 279 -17.52 -0.49 14.76
CA ARG A 279 -16.41 -0.46 15.73
C ARG A 279 -15.13 -1.08 15.12
N THR A 280 -15.23 -2.27 14.54
CA THR A 280 -14.09 -2.97 13.92
C THR A 280 -13.44 -2.12 12.82
N TYR A 281 -14.24 -1.56 11.90
CA TYR A 281 -13.71 -0.75 10.79
C TYR A 281 -12.97 0.50 11.27
N ARG A 282 -13.55 1.23 12.24
CA ARG A 282 -12.94 2.41 12.84
C ARG A 282 -11.59 2.11 13.48
N TYR A 283 -11.54 1.08 14.34
CA TYR A 283 -10.30 0.73 15.04
C TYR A 283 -9.25 0.13 14.09
N VAL A 284 -9.63 -0.61 13.07
CA VAL A 284 -8.72 -1.11 12.03
C VAL A 284 -8.07 0.06 11.28
N ASN A 285 -8.82 1.10 10.89
CA ASN A 285 -8.23 2.25 10.20
C ASN A 285 -7.33 3.09 11.12
N LEU A 286 -7.67 3.28 12.39
CA LEU A 286 -6.78 3.90 13.37
C LEU A 286 -5.49 3.09 13.57
N ALA A 287 -5.60 1.77 13.67
CA ALA A 287 -4.47 0.87 13.75
C ALA A 287 -3.62 0.90 12.47
N THR A 288 -4.26 0.97 11.29
CA THR A 288 -3.58 1.11 9.99
C THR A 288 -2.77 2.40 9.91
N LEU A 289 -3.32 3.52 10.40
CA LEU A 289 -2.60 4.78 10.46
C LEU A 289 -1.36 4.67 11.36
N SER A 290 -1.55 4.20 12.60
CA SER A 290 -0.47 4.02 13.58
C SER A 290 0.63 3.08 13.06
N PHE A 291 0.23 1.92 12.52
CA PHE A 291 1.17 0.96 11.95
C PHE A 291 1.86 1.49 10.70
N GLY A 292 1.15 2.23 9.84
CA GLY A 292 1.71 2.85 8.64
C GLY A 292 2.81 3.87 8.96
N ILE A 293 2.62 4.68 10.01
CA ILE A 293 3.64 5.60 10.52
C ILE A 293 4.86 4.80 11.01
N ALA A 294 4.63 3.82 11.89
CA ALA A 294 5.70 2.99 12.45
C ALA A 294 6.49 2.24 11.36
N PHE A 295 5.79 1.71 10.36
CA PHE A 295 6.40 0.99 9.23
C PHE A 295 7.32 1.90 8.41
N ALA A 296 6.86 3.10 8.06
CA ALA A 296 7.65 4.03 7.28
C ALA A 296 8.85 4.55 8.07
N MET A 297 8.69 4.87 9.36
CA MET A 297 9.78 5.27 10.25
C MET A 297 10.89 4.20 10.28
N MET A 298 10.52 2.95 10.51
CA MET A 298 11.48 1.84 10.59
C MET A 298 12.19 1.61 9.26
N PHE A 299 11.41 1.53 8.16
CA PHE A 299 11.95 1.25 6.83
C PHE A 299 12.93 2.33 6.37
N PHE A 300 12.60 3.59 6.64
CA PHE A 300 13.48 4.74 6.33
C PHE A 300 14.73 4.72 7.20
N ALA A 301 14.57 4.49 8.51
CA ALA A 301 15.67 4.41 9.45
C ALA A 301 16.69 3.34 9.06
N PHE A 302 16.28 2.20 8.52
CA PHE A 302 17.18 1.14 8.07
C PHE A 302 18.20 1.62 7.05
N PHE A 303 17.75 2.33 6.01
CA PHE A 303 18.65 2.82 4.97
C PHE A 303 19.59 3.90 5.51
N PHE A 304 19.05 4.87 6.26
CA PHE A 304 19.86 5.94 6.82
C PHE A 304 20.88 5.44 7.83
N TYR A 305 20.56 4.44 8.65
CA TYR A 305 21.48 3.85 9.58
C TYR A 305 22.62 3.13 8.85
N MET A 306 22.30 2.28 7.88
CA MET A 306 23.30 1.52 7.13
C MET A 306 24.20 2.41 6.29
N THR A 307 23.67 3.43 5.63
CA THR A 307 24.46 4.32 4.80
C THR A 307 25.18 5.41 5.61
N GLY A 308 24.52 5.95 6.64
CA GLY A 308 25.04 7.07 7.43
C GLY A 308 25.93 6.65 8.61
N VAL A 309 25.61 5.54 9.31
CA VAL A 309 26.36 5.06 10.47
C VAL A 309 27.35 3.98 10.08
N TRP A 310 26.90 2.97 9.33
CA TRP A 310 27.75 1.85 8.93
C TRP A 310 28.47 2.06 7.60
N HIS A 311 28.22 3.17 6.92
CA HIS A 311 28.86 3.55 5.64
C HIS A 311 28.75 2.48 4.56
N TYR A 312 27.65 1.71 4.55
CA TYR A 312 27.35 0.76 3.48
C TYR A 312 27.04 1.51 2.19
N SER A 313 27.48 0.98 1.07
CA SER A 313 27.01 1.44 -0.24
C SER A 313 25.49 1.17 -0.39
N LEU A 314 24.80 1.91 -1.27
CA LEU A 314 23.36 1.69 -1.50
C LEU A 314 23.04 0.24 -1.88
N PRO A 315 23.78 -0.45 -2.78
CA PRO A 315 23.56 -1.86 -3.05
C PRO A 315 23.75 -2.77 -1.82
N GLN A 316 24.77 -2.52 -1.00
CA GLN A 316 25.00 -3.26 0.24
C GLN A 316 23.86 -3.05 1.24
N ALA A 317 23.42 -1.81 1.44
CA ALA A 317 22.28 -1.48 2.30
C ALA A 317 20.98 -2.14 1.79
N GLY A 318 20.74 -2.10 0.47
CA GLY A 318 19.61 -2.78 -0.17
C GLY A 318 19.59 -4.28 0.10
N LEU A 319 20.71 -4.97 -0.14
CA LEU A 319 20.85 -6.40 0.15
C LEU A 319 20.66 -6.71 1.63
N ALA A 320 21.24 -5.87 2.50
CA ALA A 320 21.18 -6.07 3.94
C ALA A 320 19.74 -5.91 4.50
N VAL A 321 18.88 -5.12 3.88
CA VAL A 321 17.47 -4.96 4.28
C VAL A 321 16.58 -6.09 3.73
N THR A 322 16.96 -6.76 2.65
CA THR A 322 16.14 -7.75 1.93
C THR A 322 15.63 -8.94 2.77
N PRO A 323 16.41 -9.57 3.70
CA PRO A 323 15.94 -10.75 4.44
C PRO A 323 14.68 -10.54 5.28
N GLY A 324 14.48 -9.35 5.85
CA GLY A 324 13.28 -9.04 6.63
C GLY A 324 11.99 -9.16 5.80
N PRO A 325 11.86 -8.36 4.74
CA PRO A 325 10.75 -8.45 3.81
C PRO A 325 10.53 -9.82 3.15
N LEU A 326 11.57 -10.62 2.93
CA LEU A 326 11.41 -12.01 2.44
C LEU A 326 10.62 -12.89 3.42
N LEU A 327 10.68 -12.62 4.72
CA LEU A 327 9.85 -13.32 5.72
C LEU A 327 8.39 -12.86 5.73
N VAL A 328 8.08 -11.69 5.17
CA VAL A 328 6.70 -11.17 5.13
C VAL A 328 5.78 -12.14 4.38
N MET A 329 6.22 -12.69 3.25
CA MET A 329 5.38 -13.58 2.43
C MET A 329 5.00 -14.89 3.15
N PRO A 330 5.94 -15.71 3.64
CA PRO A 330 5.60 -16.97 4.34
C PRO A 330 4.79 -16.69 5.62
N THR A 331 5.13 -15.63 6.35
CA THR A 331 4.37 -15.23 7.55
C THR A 331 2.96 -14.79 7.21
N ALA A 332 2.76 -14.02 6.14
CA ALA A 332 1.45 -13.58 5.67
C ALA A 332 0.56 -14.75 5.22
N ILE A 333 1.14 -15.75 4.53
CA ILE A 333 0.43 -16.96 4.12
C ILE A 333 -0.05 -17.75 5.34
N LEU A 334 0.85 -17.98 6.29
CA LEU A 334 0.52 -18.70 7.53
C LEU A 334 -0.55 -17.95 8.32
N THR A 335 -0.35 -16.65 8.52
CA THR A 335 -1.29 -15.76 9.21
C THR A 335 -2.66 -15.75 8.55
N GLY A 336 -2.72 -15.65 7.21
CA GLY A 336 -3.98 -15.67 6.46
C GLY A 336 -4.78 -16.97 6.65
N ARG A 337 -4.07 -18.12 6.62
CA ARG A 337 -4.70 -19.44 6.90
C ARG A 337 -5.24 -19.57 8.32
N LEU A 338 -4.48 -19.11 9.29
CA LEU A 338 -4.87 -19.15 10.69
C LEU A 338 -5.97 -18.13 11.00
N ALA A 339 -5.89 -16.93 10.42
CA ALA A 339 -6.90 -15.88 10.58
C ALA A 339 -8.28 -16.27 10.02
N ALA A 340 -8.32 -17.12 9.01
CA ALA A 340 -9.58 -17.70 8.50
C ALA A 340 -10.33 -18.51 9.58
N ARG A 341 -9.62 -19.13 10.54
CA ARG A 341 -10.18 -19.94 11.63
C ARG A 341 -10.35 -19.16 12.94
N MET A 342 -9.37 -18.32 13.30
CA MET A 342 -9.30 -17.65 14.59
C MET A 342 -9.71 -16.17 14.56
N GLY A 343 -9.93 -15.61 13.35
CA GLY A 343 -10.07 -14.18 13.13
C GLY A 343 -8.71 -13.46 13.10
N HIS A 344 -8.73 -12.18 12.72
CA HIS A 344 -7.50 -11.39 12.54
C HIS A 344 -6.90 -10.84 13.85
N ARG A 345 -7.72 -10.69 14.91
CA ARG A 345 -7.31 -10.04 16.17
C ARG A 345 -6.04 -10.62 16.82
N PRO A 346 -5.86 -11.94 16.96
CA PRO A 346 -4.65 -12.49 17.59
C PRO A 346 -3.38 -12.12 16.83
N PHE A 347 -3.46 -12.11 15.50
CA PHE A 347 -2.32 -11.79 14.62
C PHE A 347 -2.03 -10.30 14.57
N LEU A 348 -3.05 -9.46 14.65
CA LEU A 348 -2.89 -8.01 14.75
C LEU A 348 -2.18 -7.63 16.05
N VAL A 349 -2.64 -8.15 17.18
CA VAL A 349 -2.04 -7.86 18.50
C VAL A 349 -0.65 -8.49 18.60
N GLY A 350 -0.53 -9.80 18.36
CA GLY A 350 0.75 -10.51 18.46
C GLY A 350 1.80 -9.99 17.48
N GLY A 351 1.41 -9.73 16.23
CA GLY A 351 2.30 -9.17 15.23
C GLY A 351 2.78 -7.75 15.56
N SER A 352 1.89 -6.91 16.13
CA SER A 352 2.29 -5.57 16.59
C SER A 352 3.27 -5.61 17.77
N LEU A 353 3.12 -6.58 18.67
CA LEU A 353 4.07 -6.79 19.78
C LEU A 353 5.42 -7.30 19.26
N VAL A 354 5.44 -8.22 18.30
CA VAL A 354 6.67 -8.68 17.64
C VAL A 354 7.35 -7.51 16.92
N TYR A 355 6.55 -6.64 16.27
CA TYR A 355 7.07 -5.45 15.60
C TYR A 355 7.62 -4.41 16.58
N ALA A 356 6.99 -4.24 17.75
CA ALA A 356 7.53 -3.42 18.83
C ALA A 356 8.84 -4.00 19.39
N ALA A 357 8.92 -5.32 19.55
CA ALA A 357 10.14 -6.00 19.98
C ALA A 357 11.29 -5.80 18.98
N SER A 358 11.03 -5.77 17.67
CA SER A 358 12.06 -5.45 16.69
C SER A 358 12.58 -4.03 16.85
N GLY A 359 11.70 -3.05 17.13
CA GLY A 359 12.12 -1.66 17.41
C GLY A 359 12.97 -1.53 18.66
N LEU A 360 12.60 -2.24 19.74
CA LEU A 360 13.42 -2.34 20.94
C LEU A 360 14.79 -2.96 20.65
N TRP A 361 14.84 -4.00 19.83
CA TRP A 361 16.10 -4.59 19.38
C TRP A 361 16.99 -3.55 18.70
N PHE A 362 16.47 -2.81 17.72
CA PHE A 362 17.23 -1.79 17.01
C PHE A 362 17.64 -0.60 17.89
N MET A 363 16.89 -0.31 18.94
CA MET A 363 17.24 0.73 19.91
C MET A 363 18.37 0.33 20.85
N LEU A 364 18.49 -0.99 21.17
CA LEU A 364 19.36 -1.46 22.25
C LEU A 364 20.60 -2.23 21.78
N VAL A 365 20.59 -2.83 20.56
CA VAL A 365 21.59 -3.81 20.15
C VAL A 365 22.57 -3.29 19.09
N PRO A 366 22.15 -2.69 17.96
CA PRO A 366 23.09 -2.18 16.96
C PRO A 366 23.96 -1.06 17.49
N GLY A 367 25.27 -1.16 17.24
CA GLY A 367 26.26 -0.15 17.61
C GLY A 367 26.78 0.60 16.37
N ALA A 368 27.75 1.50 16.60
CA ALA A 368 28.37 2.28 15.51
C ALA A 368 29.20 1.39 14.55
N GLU A 369 29.72 0.26 15.02
CA GLU A 369 30.49 -0.66 14.20
C GLU A 369 29.59 -1.69 13.51
N PRO A 370 29.82 -1.98 12.20
CA PRO A 370 29.03 -2.94 11.46
C PRO A 370 29.15 -4.36 12.00
N ALA A 371 28.06 -4.92 12.52
CA ALA A 371 27.95 -6.32 12.96
C ALA A 371 26.63 -6.92 12.50
N TYR A 372 26.49 -7.08 11.19
CA TYR A 372 25.23 -7.40 10.52
C TYR A 372 24.54 -8.64 11.08
N LEU A 373 25.24 -9.78 11.15
CA LEU A 373 24.64 -11.07 11.53
C LEU A 373 24.16 -11.11 12.98
N SER A 374 24.90 -10.47 13.90
CA SER A 374 24.60 -10.52 15.34
C SER A 374 23.71 -9.36 15.81
N GLN A 375 23.87 -8.19 15.23
CA GLN A 375 23.19 -6.98 15.71
C GLN A 375 22.02 -6.56 14.83
N TRP A 376 22.09 -6.71 13.50
CA TRP A 376 21.05 -6.22 12.59
C TRP A 376 20.05 -7.30 12.19
N LEU A 377 20.53 -8.43 11.72
CA LEU A 377 19.70 -9.49 11.14
C LEU A 377 18.59 -9.99 12.09
N PRO A 378 18.83 -10.22 13.41
CA PRO A 378 17.77 -10.69 14.30
C PRO A 378 16.60 -9.71 14.40
N GLY A 379 16.89 -8.41 14.57
CA GLY A 379 15.86 -7.36 14.61
C GLY A 379 15.10 -7.25 13.28
N LEU A 380 15.82 -7.38 12.17
CA LEU A 380 15.23 -7.35 10.83
C LEU A 380 14.28 -8.52 10.59
N LEU A 381 14.64 -9.74 11.01
CA LEU A 381 13.77 -10.92 10.94
C LEU A 381 12.52 -10.76 11.79
N LEU A 382 12.65 -10.24 13.03
CA LEU A 382 11.51 -9.90 13.88
C LEU A 382 10.59 -8.88 13.19
N SER A 383 11.16 -7.84 12.56
CA SER A 383 10.37 -6.84 11.83
C SER A 383 9.57 -7.46 10.69
N GLY A 384 10.21 -8.34 9.90
CA GLY A 384 9.57 -9.05 8.79
C GLY A 384 8.40 -9.94 9.24
N ILE A 385 8.56 -10.66 10.36
CA ILE A 385 7.49 -11.46 10.98
C ILE A 385 6.34 -10.54 11.42
N GLY A 386 6.65 -9.46 12.16
CA GLY A 386 5.64 -8.50 12.62
C GLY A 386 4.84 -7.90 11.48
N VAL A 387 5.52 -7.44 10.43
CA VAL A 387 4.89 -6.87 9.21
C VAL A 387 4.02 -7.92 8.51
N GLY A 388 4.53 -9.15 8.34
CA GLY A 388 3.80 -10.25 7.70
C GLY A 388 2.53 -10.67 8.46
N MET A 389 2.50 -10.50 9.77
CA MET A 389 1.30 -10.72 10.59
C MET A 389 0.32 -9.55 10.51
N VAL A 390 0.78 -8.31 10.56
CA VAL A 390 -0.07 -7.12 10.74
C VAL A 390 -0.63 -6.60 9.43
N LEU A 391 0.19 -6.30 8.41
CA LEU A 391 -0.28 -5.62 7.20
C LEU A 391 -1.39 -6.38 6.45
N PRO A 392 -1.24 -7.68 6.15
CA PRO A 392 -2.32 -8.42 5.50
C PRO A 392 -3.55 -8.57 6.39
N SER A 393 -3.35 -8.68 7.72
CA SER A 393 -4.45 -8.78 8.67
C SER A 393 -5.24 -7.48 8.80
N LEU A 394 -4.59 -6.30 8.73
CA LEU A 394 -5.28 -5.01 8.69
C LEU A 394 -6.15 -4.89 7.43
N SER A 395 -5.59 -5.23 6.26
CA SER A 395 -6.33 -5.20 4.99
C SER A 395 -7.52 -6.18 5.00
N GLY A 396 -7.33 -7.39 5.51
CA GLY A 396 -8.40 -8.38 5.64
C GLY A 396 -9.48 -7.98 6.66
N ALA A 397 -9.08 -7.46 7.81
CA ALA A 397 -9.98 -7.00 8.86
C ALA A 397 -10.80 -5.77 8.45
N ALA A 398 -10.24 -4.88 7.62
CA ALA A 398 -10.91 -3.69 7.12
C ALA A 398 -12.18 -4.03 6.31
N VAL A 399 -12.18 -5.13 5.57
CA VAL A 399 -13.33 -5.54 4.75
C VAL A 399 -14.18 -6.64 5.38
N ASN A 400 -13.72 -7.28 6.45
CA ASN A 400 -14.32 -8.48 7.03
C ASN A 400 -15.80 -8.28 7.47
N ARG A 401 -16.13 -7.13 8.03
CA ARG A 401 -17.46 -6.79 8.54
C ARG A 401 -18.27 -5.87 7.63
N LEU A 402 -17.74 -5.51 6.47
CA LEU A 402 -18.44 -4.66 5.52
C LEU A 402 -19.35 -5.48 4.60
N PRO A 403 -20.49 -4.91 4.17
CA PRO A 403 -21.27 -5.48 3.07
C PRO A 403 -20.43 -5.54 1.79
N ALA A 404 -20.62 -6.57 0.95
CA ALA A 404 -19.83 -6.78 -0.27
C ALA A 404 -19.81 -5.57 -1.21
N GLN A 405 -20.89 -4.78 -1.21
CA GLN A 405 -21.01 -3.55 -2.01
C GLN A 405 -20.05 -2.43 -1.57
N HIS A 406 -19.51 -2.48 -0.35
CA HIS A 406 -18.58 -1.47 0.18
C HIS A 406 -17.13 -1.96 0.25
N TYR A 407 -16.81 -3.16 -0.27
CA TYR A 407 -15.44 -3.71 -0.21
C TYR A 407 -14.42 -2.83 -0.92
N ALA A 408 -14.73 -2.34 -2.13
CA ALA A 408 -13.80 -1.51 -2.89
C ALA A 408 -13.51 -0.19 -2.18
N VAL A 409 -14.56 0.53 -1.75
CA VAL A 409 -14.41 1.81 -1.05
C VAL A 409 -13.75 1.59 0.32
N GLY A 410 -14.19 0.59 1.09
CA GLY A 410 -13.62 0.27 2.40
C GLY A 410 -12.15 -0.10 2.34
N SER A 411 -11.74 -0.87 1.33
CA SER A 411 -10.34 -1.20 1.06
C SER A 411 -9.55 0.02 0.62
N ALA A 412 -10.10 0.87 -0.26
CA ALA A 412 -9.45 2.09 -0.72
C ALA A 412 -9.19 3.08 0.42
N VAL A 413 -10.16 3.26 1.33
CA VAL A 413 -9.99 4.08 2.54
C VAL A 413 -8.87 3.52 3.43
N ASN A 414 -8.83 2.21 3.64
CA ASN A 414 -7.79 1.58 4.44
C ASN A 414 -6.40 1.75 3.80
N GLN A 415 -6.30 1.58 2.48
CA GLN A 415 -5.05 1.81 1.74
C GLN A 415 -4.62 3.28 1.77
N ALA A 416 -5.56 4.24 1.60
CA ALA A 416 -5.25 5.66 1.72
C ALA A 416 -4.77 6.02 3.13
N THR A 417 -5.42 5.47 4.17
CA THR A 417 -5.00 5.64 5.56
C THR A 417 -3.57 5.14 5.78
N ARG A 418 -3.21 4.00 5.19
CA ARG A 418 -1.85 3.46 5.25
C ARG A 418 -0.84 4.38 4.55
N GLN A 419 -1.19 4.93 3.38
CA GLN A 419 -0.31 5.85 2.65
C GLN A 419 -0.10 7.18 3.40
N ILE A 420 -1.16 7.72 4.00
CA ILE A 420 -1.06 8.89 4.88
C ILE A 420 -0.12 8.58 6.05
N GLY A 421 -0.27 7.41 6.68
CA GLY A 421 0.66 6.93 7.70
C GLY A 421 2.10 6.88 7.20
N GLY A 422 2.31 6.38 5.98
CA GLY A 422 3.63 6.33 5.34
C GLY A 422 4.27 7.72 5.20
N VAL A 423 3.52 8.69 4.68
CA VAL A 423 3.98 10.09 4.53
C VAL A 423 4.34 10.70 5.90
N LEU A 424 3.47 10.54 6.90
CA LEU A 424 3.72 11.02 8.26
C LEU A 424 4.97 10.37 8.87
N GLY A 425 5.14 9.06 8.67
CA GLY A 425 6.30 8.33 9.19
C GLY A 425 7.63 8.81 8.61
N VAL A 426 7.67 9.04 7.29
CA VAL A 426 8.85 9.62 6.63
C VAL A 426 9.13 11.03 7.17
N ALA A 427 8.11 11.89 7.23
CA ALA A 427 8.26 13.27 7.72
C ALA A 427 8.79 13.30 9.16
N VAL A 428 8.20 12.49 10.06
CA VAL A 428 8.66 12.38 11.45
C VAL A 428 10.09 11.87 11.55
N THR A 429 10.48 10.90 10.69
CA THR A 429 11.85 10.39 10.69
C THR A 429 12.85 11.47 10.27
N VAL A 430 12.55 12.21 9.20
CA VAL A 430 13.42 13.31 8.72
C VAL A 430 13.53 14.40 9.79
N LEU A 431 12.41 14.77 10.43
CA LEU A 431 12.37 15.75 11.51
C LEU A 431 13.25 15.31 12.71
N LEU A 432 13.18 14.03 13.09
CA LEU A 432 13.96 13.51 14.24
C LEU A 432 15.45 13.34 13.91
N LEU A 433 15.81 13.03 12.68
CA LEU A 433 17.21 12.94 12.23
C LEU A 433 17.85 14.32 12.14
N GLY A 434 17.08 15.36 11.83
CA GLY A 434 17.60 16.71 11.64
C GLY A 434 18.59 16.83 10.47
N GLN A 435 19.37 17.93 10.45
CA GLN A 435 20.39 18.19 9.42
C GLN A 435 21.81 17.75 9.82
N GLY A 436 21.95 17.09 10.98
CA GLY A 436 23.25 16.65 11.49
C GLY A 436 23.81 15.40 10.80
N ALA A 437 25.11 15.13 11.03
CA ALA A 437 25.69 13.85 10.64
C ALA A 437 24.95 12.70 11.35
N ALA A 438 24.64 11.64 10.62
CA ALA A 438 23.94 10.48 11.18
C ALA A 438 24.84 9.82 12.25
N SER A 439 24.55 10.07 13.53
CA SER A 439 25.17 9.37 14.65
C SER A 439 24.27 8.25 15.14
N HIS A 440 24.83 7.24 15.75
CA HIS A 440 24.08 6.14 16.35
C HIS A 440 22.94 6.65 17.26
N ASP A 441 23.24 7.63 18.12
CA ASP A 441 22.29 8.16 19.10
C ASP A 441 21.10 8.90 18.47
N ALA A 442 21.28 9.45 17.27
CA ALA A 442 20.22 10.16 16.54
C ALA A 442 19.04 9.24 16.14
N PHE A 443 19.27 7.92 16.09
CA PHE A 443 18.22 6.96 15.76
C PHE A 443 17.39 6.48 16.95
N SER A 444 17.85 6.68 18.19
CA SER A 444 17.13 6.26 19.40
C SER A 444 15.71 6.83 19.50
N PRO A 445 15.46 8.14 19.27
CA PRO A 445 14.09 8.68 19.30
C PRO A 445 13.21 8.11 18.18
N ILE A 446 13.79 7.74 17.01
CA ILE A 446 13.05 7.13 15.91
C ILE A 446 12.58 5.73 16.31
N TYR A 447 13.46 4.91 16.84
CA TYR A 447 13.11 3.57 17.31
C TYR A 447 12.16 3.61 18.51
N ALA A 448 12.31 4.56 19.44
CA ALA A 448 11.35 4.77 20.52
C ALA A 448 9.95 5.14 20.01
N GLY A 449 9.87 6.05 19.03
CA GLY A 449 8.63 6.42 18.37
C GLY A 449 7.98 5.22 17.65
N HIS A 450 8.79 4.42 16.94
CA HIS A 450 8.36 3.18 16.32
C HIS A 450 7.75 2.20 17.33
N VAL A 451 8.43 1.95 18.46
CA VAL A 451 7.95 1.07 19.54
C VAL A 451 6.61 1.58 20.08
N GLY A 452 6.52 2.88 20.39
CA GLY A 452 5.30 3.50 20.90
C GLY A 452 4.11 3.33 19.95
N LEU A 453 4.32 3.55 18.64
CA LEU A 453 3.29 3.39 17.62
C LEU A 453 2.90 1.92 17.38
N ALA A 454 3.86 1.00 17.44
CA ALA A 454 3.58 -0.43 17.34
C ALA A 454 2.75 -0.93 18.55
N LEU A 455 3.07 -0.48 19.76
CA LEU A 455 2.27 -0.75 20.95
C LEU A 455 0.88 -0.12 20.88
N LEU A 456 0.76 1.12 20.40
CA LEU A 456 -0.53 1.77 20.15
C LEU A 456 -1.36 0.95 19.16
N THR A 457 -0.73 0.44 18.09
CA THR A 457 -1.39 -0.45 17.14
C THR A 457 -1.93 -1.70 17.84
N ALA A 458 -1.15 -2.34 18.70
CA ALA A 458 -1.59 -3.51 19.47
C ALA A 458 -2.81 -3.18 20.34
N VAL A 459 -2.78 -2.05 21.06
CA VAL A 459 -3.90 -1.59 21.92
C VAL A 459 -5.17 -1.33 21.10
N LEU A 460 -5.06 -0.61 19.97
CA LEU A 460 -6.19 -0.36 19.08
C LEU A 460 -6.79 -1.66 18.53
N CYS A 461 -5.95 -2.64 18.24
CA CYS A 461 -6.37 -3.94 17.71
C CYS A 461 -7.07 -4.83 18.77
N LEU A 462 -6.98 -4.54 20.06
CA LEU A 462 -7.79 -5.20 21.09
C LEU A 462 -9.29 -4.97 20.89
N ALA A 463 -9.67 -3.84 20.30
CA ALA A 463 -11.06 -3.50 20.00
C ALA A 463 -11.58 -4.09 18.68
N VAL A 464 -10.72 -4.77 17.88
CA VAL A 464 -11.09 -5.39 16.61
C VAL A 464 -11.75 -6.75 16.86
N ASP A 465 -12.92 -6.97 16.28
CA ASP A 465 -13.61 -8.26 16.29
C ASP A 465 -13.85 -8.77 14.87
N THR A 466 -13.18 -9.85 14.52
CA THR A 466 -13.25 -10.52 13.21
C THR A 466 -13.44 -12.04 13.37
N ARG A 467 -13.94 -12.50 14.53
CA ARG A 467 -14.20 -13.92 14.76
C ARG A 467 -15.24 -14.44 13.76
N PRO A 468 -15.04 -15.62 13.19
CA PRO A 468 -16.08 -16.28 12.41
C PRO A 468 -17.33 -16.41 13.28
N ARG A 469 -18.50 -16.02 12.75
CA ARG A 469 -19.75 -16.37 13.43
C ARG A 469 -19.95 -17.86 13.24
N THR A 470 -20.04 -18.60 14.32
CA THR A 470 -20.64 -19.95 14.27
C THR A 470 -22.05 -19.79 13.75
N ALA A 471 -22.31 -20.35 12.56
CA ALA A 471 -23.64 -20.40 11.95
C ALA A 471 -24.60 -21.22 12.80
#